data_59f19a2f30c4f8cbea641e774fc8f8ea
#
_entry.id   59f19a2f30c4f8cbea641e774fc8f8ea
#
_cell.length_a   1.000
_cell.length_b   1.000
_cell.length_c   1.000
_cell.angle_alpha   90.00
_cell.angle_beta   90.00
_cell.angle_gamma   90.00
#
_symmetry.space_group_name_H-M   'P 1'
#
loop_
_entity.id
_entity.type
_entity.pdbx_description
1 polymer ?
#
loop_
_entity_poly.entity_id
_entity_poly.type
_entity_poly.pdbx_seq_one_letter_code
_entity_poly.pdbx_strand_id
1 'polypeptide(L)'
;MPAFSFGGYVSMNIHEHQAKALLAEYGVPVPRGQVAFSVDEAVSAAKELGGPVYVVKAQIHAGGRGKAGGVKVVKSLDEVTDVAGEILGRTLVTHQTGPEGREVRRLYVEDGCDIADELYLSMLVDR
;
A
#
# COMPACT_ATOMS: atom_id res chain seq x y z
N MET A 1 -6.22 25.52 15.27
CA MET A 1 -4.90 25.48 15.91
C MET A 1 -4.72 24.12 16.51
N PRO A 2 -3.73 23.34 16.07
CA PRO A 2 -3.41 22.12 16.77
C PRO A 2 -2.88 22.46 18.16
N ALA A 3 -3.40 21.81 19.19
CA ALA A 3 -2.89 21.94 20.53
C ALA A 3 -1.47 21.36 20.57
N PHE A 4 -0.47 22.18 20.88
CA PHE A 4 0.85 21.69 21.16
C PHE A 4 0.86 21.04 22.54
N SER A 5 0.80 19.72 22.57
CA SER A 5 1.06 18.96 23.79
C SER A 5 2.58 18.88 23.96
N PHE A 6 3.10 19.60 24.91
CA PHE A 6 4.48 19.42 25.37
C PHE A 6 4.57 18.06 26.05
N GLY A 7 5.21 17.09 25.43
CA GLY A 7 5.55 15.79 26.03
C GLY A 7 4.99 14.55 25.34
N GLY A 8 4.22 14.67 24.26
CA GLY A 8 3.80 13.53 23.46
C GLY A 8 4.62 13.40 22.20
N TYR A 9 5.19 12.24 21.95
CA TYR A 9 5.73 11.93 20.63
C TYR A 9 4.57 11.93 19.65
N VAL A 10 4.52 12.88 18.71
CA VAL A 10 3.60 12.81 17.59
C VAL A 10 4.16 11.76 16.64
N SER A 11 3.60 10.58 16.68
CA SER A 11 3.88 9.53 15.71
C SER A 11 3.01 9.82 14.48
N MET A 12 3.66 10.05 13.35
CA MET A 12 2.99 10.19 12.06
C MET A 12 3.10 8.87 11.32
N ASN A 13 1.95 8.20 11.15
CA ASN A 13 1.86 6.98 10.37
C ASN A 13 1.23 7.30 9.01
N ILE A 14 1.97 7.04 7.94
CA ILE A 14 1.46 7.18 6.58
C ILE A 14 1.41 5.82 5.89
N HIS A 15 0.47 5.66 4.95
CA HIS A 15 0.41 4.49 4.10
C HIS A 15 1.40 4.59 2.93
N GLU A 16 1.72 3.45 2.33
CA GLU A 16 2.60 3.37 1.17
C GLU A 16 2.14 4.31 0.04
N HIS A 17 0.85 4.35 -0.27
CA HIS A 17 0.34 5.22 -1.34
C HIS A 17 0.57 6.70 -1.06
N GLN A 18 0.48 7.11 0.21
CA GLN A 18 0.76 8.49 0.63
C GLN A 18 2.25 8.82 0.54
N ALA A 19 3.10 7.88 0.96
CA ALA A 19 4.55 8.04 0.84
C ALA A 19 4.99 8.16 -0.62
N LYS A 20 4.45 7.34 -1.51
CA LYS A 20 4.74 7.39 -2.94
C LYS A 20 4.26 8.68 -3.60
N ALA A 21 3.08 9.18 -3.22
CA ALA A 21 2.60 10.47 -3.69
C ALA A 21 3.56 11.60 -3.30
N LEU A 22 4.00 11.61 -2.06
CA LEU A 22 4.97 12.60 -1.56
C LEU A 22 6.31 12.51 -2.28
N LEU A 23 6.85 11.31 -2.46
CA LEU A 23 8.09 11.09 -3.20
C LEU A 23 8.00 11.59 -4.65
N ALA A 24 6.86 11.35 -5.30
CA ALA A 24 6.62 11.81 -6.67
C ALA A 24 6.61 13.35 -6.76
N GLU A 25 6.07 14.05 -5.76
CA GLU A 25 6.12 15.52 -5.69
C GLU A 25 7.55 16.06 -5.67
N TYR A 26 8.47 15.32 -5.07
CA TYR A 26 9.91 15.67 -5.03
C TYR A 26 10.71 15.11 -6.22
N GLY A 27 10.04 14.62 -7.25
CA GLY A 27 10.67 14.15 -8.47
C GLY A 27 11.29 12.75 -8.38
N VAL A 28 10.99 11.99 -7.36
CA VAL A 28 11.46 10.60 -7.25
C VAL A 28 10.64 9.72 -8.20
N PRO A 29 11.26 8.93 -9.07
CA PRO A 29 10.54 7.98 -9.90
C PRO A 29 9.84 6.93 -9.04
N VAL A 30 8.53 6.81 -9.20
CA VAL A 30 7.71 5.80 -8.54
C VAL A 30 6.81 5.12 -9.59
N PRO A 31 6.47 3.83 -9.44
CA PRO A 31 5.48 3.20 -10.31
C PRO A 31 4.14 3.94 -10.23
N ARG A 32 3.44 4.02 -11.36
CA ARG A 32 2.09 4.59 -11.35
C ARG A 32 1.17 3.72 -10.52
N GLY A 33 0.30 4.34 -9.74
CA GLY A 33 -0.64 3.64 -8.90
C GLY A 33 -1.76 4.55 -8.41
N GLN A 34 -2.83 3.93 -7.93
CA GLN A 34 -3.98 4.62 -7.38
C GLN A 34 -4.52 3.88 -6.15
N VAL A 35 -4.94 4.67 -5.16
CA VAL A 35 -5.64 4.12 -3.99
C VAL A 35 -7.08 3.76 -4.36
N ALA A 36 -7.59 2.69 -3.78
CA ALA A 36 -8.96 2.23 -3.97
C ALA A 36 -9.58 1.83 -2.62
N PHE A 37 -10.79 2.27 -2.37
CA PHE A 37 -11.54 2.00 -1.14
C PHE A 37 -12.64 0.95 -1.35
N SER A 38 -12.83 0.51 -2.59
CA SER A 38 -13.80 -0.51 -2.96
C SER A 38 -13.24 -1.37 -4.11
N VAL A 39 -13.91 -2.49 -4.37
CA VAL A 39 -13.58 -3.35 -5.51
C VAL A 39 -13.75 -2.59 -6.82
N ASP A 40 -14.84 -1.85 -6.96
CA ASP A 40 -15.11 -1.06 -8.17
C ASP A 40 -14.05 0.02 -8.42
N GLU A 41 -13.60 0.69 -7.38
CA GLU A 41 -12.50 1.65 -7.48
C GLU A 41 -11.18 0.97 -7.87
N ALA A 42 -10.91 -0.23 -7.35
CA ALA A 42 -9.72 -1.01 -7.72
C ALA A 42 -9.72 -1.39 -9.20
N VAL A 43 -10.86 -1.82 -9.72
CA VAL A 43 -11.02 -2.15 -11.14
C VAL A 43 -10.88 -0.90 -12.01
N SER A 44 -11.47 0.22 -11.61
CA SER A 44 -11.33 1.50 -12.32
C SER A 44 -9.87 1.96 -12.35
N ALA A 45 -9.16 1.85 -11.24
CA ALA A 45 -7.74 2.16 -11.16
C ALA A 45 -6.92 1.28 -12.12
N ALA A 46 -7.18 -0.02 -12.13
CA ALA A 46 -6.50 -0.94 -13.04
C ALA A 46 -6.76 -0.61 -14.51
N LYS A 47 -8.00 -0.24 -14.87
CA LYS A 47 -8.33 0.20 -16.24
C LYS A 47 -7.55 1.42 -16.66
N GLU A 48 -7.41 2.42 -15.79
CA GLU A 48 -6.65 3.64 -16.07
C GLU A 48 -5.15 3.36 -16.20
N LEU A 49 -4.61 2.43 -15.41
CA LEU A 49 -3.21 2.03 -15.51
C LEU A 49 -2.92 1.28 -16.81
N GLY A 50 -3.87 0.51 -17.33
CA GLY A 50 -3.79 -0.12 -18.64
C GLY A 50 -3.12 -1.51 -18.66
N GLY A 51 -2.41 -1.90 -17.64
CA GLY A 51 -1.73 -3.20 -17.57
C GLY A 51 -0.50 -3.32 -18.48
N PRO A 52 -0.09 -4.54 -18.83
CA PRO A 52 -0.77 -5.83 -18.65
C PRO A 52 -0.65 -6.46 -17.26
N VAL A 53 0.23 -5.95 -16.41
CA VAL A 53 0.46 -6.51 -15.07
C VAL A 53 0.10 -5.47 -14.01
N TYR A 54 -0.65 -5.91 -13.01
CA TYR A 54 -1.05 -5.06 -11.88
C TYR A 54 -0.57 -5.69 -10.58
N VAL A 55 -0.26 -4.84 -9.61
CA VAL A 55 0.02 -5.26 -8.25
C VAL A 55 -1.06 -4.67 -7.34
N VAL A 56 -1.79 -5.53 -6.64
CA VAL A 56 -2.82 -5.13 -5.68
C VAL A 56 -2.24 -5.28 -4.28
N LYS A 57 -2.15 -4.17 -3.56
CA LYS A 57 -1.49 -4.10 -2.26
C LYS A 57 -2.43 -3.60 -1.17
N ALA A 58 -2.58 -4.38 -0.12
CA ALA A 58 -3.24 -3.92 1.09
C ALA A 58 -2.50 -2.72 1.69
N GLN A 59 -3.23 -1.71 2.13
CA GLN A 59 -2.66 -0.55 2.79
C GLN A 59 -2.98 -0.62 4.29
N ILE A 60 -2.00 -1.04 5.07
CA ILE A 60 -2.04 -1.07 6.53
C ILE A 60 -0.74 -0.45 7.07
N HIS A 61 -0.77 0.01 8.31
CA HIS A 61 0.42 0.58 8.96
C HIS A 61 1.30 -0.53 9.56
N ALA A 62 1.75 -1.46 8.70
CA ALA A 62 2.63 -2.55 9.06
C ALA A 62 3.38 -3.09 7.85
N GLY A 63 4.57 -3.62 8.07
CA GLY A 63 5.31 -4.40 7.10
C GLY A 63 4.91 -5.88 7.12
N GLY A 64 5.52 -6.67 6.24
CA GLY A 64 5.24 -8.11 6.14
C GLY A 64 3.95 -8.46 5.42
N ARG A 65 3.36 -7.50 4.72
CA ARG A 65 2.09 -7.67 3.97
C ARG A 65 2.14 -8.80 2.94
N GLY A 66 3.27 -8.95 2.25
CA GLY A 66 3.43 -10.00 1.24
C GLY A 66 3.28 -11.40 1.82
N LYS A 67 3.93 -11.68 2.95
CA LYS A 67 3.81 -12.96 3.65
C LYS A 67 2.42 -13.21 4.20
N ALA A 68 1.70 -12.16 4.57
CA ALA A 68 0.33 -12.25 5.08
C ALA A 68 -0.73 -12.35 3.97
N GLY A 69 -0.33 -12.34 2.70
CA GLY A 69 -1.24 -12.39 1.56
C GLY A 69 -1.86 -11.06 1.18
N GLY A 70 -1.28 -9.96 1.63
CA GLY A 70 -1.75 -8.60 1.34
C GLY A 70 -1.16 -7.96 0.08
N VAL A 71 -0.35 -8.69 -0.68
CA VAL A 71 0.23 -8.24 -1.94
C VAL A 71 0.06 -9.33 -2.99
N LYS A 72 -0.61 -9.00 -4.09
CA LYS A 72 -0.90 -9.94 -5.17
C LYS A 72 -0.55 -9.32 -6.52
N VAL A 73 0.14 -10.10 -7.36
CA VAL A 73 0.42 -9.76 -8.75
C VAL A 73 -0.62 -10.44 -9.63
N VAL A 74 -1.31 -9.67 -10.45
CA VAL A 74 -2.40 -10.14 -11.32
C VAL A 74 -2.24 -9.60 -12.74
N LYS A 75 -2.86 -10.27 -13.71
CA LYS A 75 -2.66 -9.99 -15.15
C LYS A 75 -3.96 -9.69 -15.89
N SER A 76 -5.08 -9.60 -15.19
CA SER A 76 -6.38 -9.28 -15.78
C SER A 76 -7.23 -8.45 -14.83
N LEU A 77 -8.25 -7.78 -15.38
CA LEU A 77 -9.24 -7.04 -14.58
C LEU A 77 -10.10 -7.97 -13.73
N ASP A 78 -10.39 -9.17 -14.22
CA ASP A 78 -11.15 -10.18 -13.47
C ASP A 78 -10.37 -10.62 -12.23
N GLU A 79 -9.06 -10.84 -12.37
CA GLU A 79 -8.19 -11.16 -11.24
C GLU A 79 -8.09 -9.98 -10.25
N VAL A 80 -8.08 -8.73 -10.74
CA VAL A 80 -8.14 -7.55 -9.86
C VAL A 80 -9.41 -7.56 -9.02
N THR A 81 -10.55 -7.86 -9.65
CA THR A 81 -11.85 -7.98 -8.96
C THR A 81 -11.80 -9.04 -7.87
N ASP A 82 -11.33 -10.22 -8.18
CA ASP A 82 -11.27 -11.36 -7.25
C ASP A 82 -10.34 -11.05 -6.06
N VAL A 83 -9.14 -10.55 -6.34
CA VAL A 83 -8.14 -10.23 -5.31
C VAL A 83 -8.59 -9.05 -4.44
N ALA A 84 -9.16 -8.01 -5.03
CA ALA A 84 -9.69 -6.88 -4.27
C ALA A 84 -10.82 -7.33 -3.33
N GLY A 85 -11.72 -8.20 -3.80
CA GLY A 85 -12.78 -8.77 -2.98
C GLY A 85 -12.25 -9.67 -1.86
N GLU A 86 -11.16 -10.37 -2.09
CA GLU A 86 -10.51 -11.22 -1.09
C GLU A 86 -9.80 -10.40 0.00
N ILE A 87 -9.11 -9.33 -0.37
CA ILE A 87 -8.25 -8.58 0.55
C ILE A 87 -9.00 -7.50 1.32
N LEU A 88 -9.93 -6.77 0.67
CA LEU A 88 -10.69 -5.72 1.35
C LEU A 88 -11.56 -6.30 2.47
N GLY A 89 -11.48 -5.69 3.65
CA GLY A 89 -12.19 -6.12 4.85
C GLY A 89 -11.52 -7.28 5.60
N ARG A 90 -10.48 -7.87 5.02
CA ARG A 90 -9.71 -8.92 5.68
C ARG A 90 -8.82 -8.34 6.78
N THR A 91 -8.64 -9.08 7.85
CA THR A 91 -7.64 -8.76 8.88
C THR A 91 -6.33 -9.45 8.55
N LEU A 92 -5.28 -8.67 8.33
CA LEU A 92 -3.93 -9.19 8.12
C LEU A 92 -3.16 -9.24 9.44
N VAL A 93 -2.51 -10.36 9.68
CA VAL A 93 -1.60 -10.56 10.81
C VAL A 93 -0.19 -10.67 10.27
N THR A 94 0.68 -9.74 10.68
CA THR A 94 2.09 -9.73 10.33
C THR A 94 2.94 -9.65 11.60
N HIS A 95 4.25 -9.77 11.46
CA HIS A 95 5.17 -9.60 12.60
C HIS A 95 5.16 -8.17 13.19
N GLN A 96 4.53 -7.20 12.52
CA GLN A 96 4.44 -5.81 12.97
C GLN A 96 3.04 -5.39 13.44
N THR A 97 2.00 -6.19 13.18
CA THR A 97 0.63 -5.85 13.58
C THR A 97 0.26 -6.27 14.99
N GLY A 98 0.99 -7.20 15.58
CA GLY A 98 0.52 -7.95 16.73
C GLY A 98 -0.48 -9.05 16.34
N PRO A 99 -0.86 -9.93 17.29
CA PRO A 99 -1.73 -11.08 17.02
C PRO A 99 -3.17 -10.69 16.64
N GLU A 100 -3.63 -9.49 17.03
CA GLU A 100 -4.93 -8.95 16.64
C GLU A 100 -5.02 -8.57 15.16
N GLY A 101 -3.89 -8.29 14.54
CA GLY A 101 -3.81 -7.89 13.15
C GLY A 101 -4.31 -6.47 12.86
N ARG A 102 -4.46 -6.17 11.58
CA ARG A 102 -5.03 -4.90 11.08
C ARG A 102 -6.03 -5.20 9.97
N GLU A 103 -7.19 -4.57 10.04
CA GLU A 103 -8.18 -4.64 8.97
C GLU A 103 -7.74 -3.85 7.74
N VAL A 104 -7.88 -4.44 6.57
CA VAL A 104 -7.60 -3.77 5.29
C VAL A 104 -8.81 -2.96 4.87
N ARG A 105 -8.69 -1.65 4.90
CA ARG A 105 -9.76 -0.70 4.55
C ARG A 105 -9.55 -0.05 3.19
N ARG A 106 -8.38 -0.18 2.62
CA ARG A 106 -8.02 0.37 1.33
C ARG A 106 -6.92 -0.45 0.66
N LEU A 107 -6.90 -0.36 -0.65
CA LEU A 107 -5.90 -0.99 -1.50
C LEU A 107 -5.11 0.08 -2.25
N TYR A 108 -3.94 -0.30 -2.70
CA TYR A 108 -3.17 0.43 -3.69
C TYR A 108 -2.97 -0.45 -4.90
N VAL A 109 -3.49 -0.01 -6.05
CA VAL A 109 -3.33 -0.72 -7.32
C VAL A 109 -2.22 -0.02 -8.09
N GLU A 110 -1.20 -0.75 -8.45
CA GLU A 110 0.04 -0.23 -9.03
C GLU A 110 0.38 -0.97 -10.31
N ASP A 111 1.03 -0.28 -11.25
CA ASP A 111 1.62 -0.93 -12.42
C ASP A 111 2.68 -1.94 -11.96
N GLY A 112 2.65 -3.13 -12.53
CA GLY A 112 3.72 -4.10 -12.38
C GLY A 112 5.00 -3.59 -13.06
N CYS A 113 6.15 -3.84 -12.44
CA CYS A 113 7.45 -3.55 -13.01
C CYS A 113 8.33 -4.79 -13.01
N ASP A 114 9.28 -4.83 -13.93
CA ASP A 114 10.30 -5.86 -13.98
C ASP A 114 11.43 -5.43 -13.04
N ILE A 115 11.47 -6.05 -11.86
CA ILE A 115 12.42 -5.70 -10.79
C ILE A 115 13.75 -6.39 -11.08
N ALA A 116 14.79 -5.58 -11.33
CA ALA A 116 16.15 -6.09 -11.47
C ALA A 116 16.82 -6.33 -10.10
N ASP A 117 16.70 -5.34 -9.21
CA ASP A 117 17.30 -5.38 -7.88
C ASP A 117 16.35 -4.76 -6.85
N GLU A 118 16.32 -5.32 -5.64
CA GLU A 118 15.63 -4.76 -4.50
C GLU A 118 16.62 -4.35 -3.43
N LEU A 119 16.51 -3.10 -2.97
CA LEU A 119 17.36 -2.57 -1.91
C LEU A 119 16.51 -2.08 -0.76
N TYR A 120 17.02 -2.30 0.45
CA TYR A 120 16.43 -1.72 1.66
C TYR A 120 17.15 -0.42 1.99
N LEU A 121 16.37 0.64 2.16
CA LEU A 121 16.86 1.95 2.60
C LEU A 121 16.04 2.44 3.78
N SER A 122 16.70 2.85 4.84
CA SER A 122 16.06 3.53 5.96
C SER A 122 16.87 4.74 6.42
N MET A 123 16.18 5.71 7.00
CA MET A 123 16.81 6.88 7.60
C MET A 123 16.16 7.13 8.95
N LEU A 124 16.99 7.28 9.96
CA LEU A 124 16.57 7.57 11.33
C LEU A 124 17.25 8.84 11.81
N VAL A 125 16.53 9.61 12.62
CA VAL A 125 17.13 10.74 13.36
C VAL A 125 17.62 10.18 14.69
N ASP A 126 18.92 10.20 14.87
CA ASP A 126 19.57 9.86 16.14
C ASP A 126 19.59 11.11 17.03
N ARG A 127 19.27 10.93 18.34
CA ARG A 127 19.20 12.00 19.31
C ARG A 127 20.20 11.76 20.42
#